data_9397f3cbca74c555ce4ce6336888d619
#
_entry.id   9397f3cbca74c555ce4ce6336888d619
#
_cell.length_a   1.000
_cell.length_b   1.000
_cell.length_c   1.000
_cell.angle_alpha   90.00
_cell.angle_beta   90.00
_cell.angle_gamma   90.00
#
_symmetry.space_group_name_H-M   'P 1'
#
loop_
_entity.id
_entity.type
_entity.pdbx_description
1 polymer ?
#
loop_
_entity_poly.entity_id
_entity_poly.type
_entity_poly.pdbx_seq_one_letter_code
_entity_poly.pdbx_strand_id
1 'polypeptide(L)'
;MNSNRNQTQLTAPPVPFAPELNAELENLGAPQENAPTSADDIPRWRAQLTTKDPSLKELHDHGRFEIQEFLAPGPDGAPDVSLLFARPTGLCQQAPVIYHMHGGGMIGGSNRTGMQTILHEWAEPLELAVVSVGYRLAPEHPYPAAIEDCYAGLLWLARHAGTLSVDRQRVIAVGGSAGGGLTAALALMARDRKGPGILGQLLMCPMLDDRNDSPSARQMTGLGVWDRRANSLGWTALLGKDRESSQVSYYAAAARAADLSQLPPAYVDAGAAETFRDECIQYATRIWQAGGDAELHIWSGGFHGFDQLAPHAEVSRDARRTRFRWLCRLLSREVREAA
;
A
#
# COMPACT_ATOMS: atom_id res chain seq x y z
N MET A 1 9.54 25.65 45.07
CA MET A 1 8.36 24.78 44.93
C MET A 1 8.21 24.44 43.47
N ASN A 2 8.85 23.37 43.06
CA ASN A 2 8.77 22.86 41.68
C ASN A 2 7.62 21.85 41.63
N SER A 3 6.49 22.23 41.07
CA SER A 3 5.40 21.32 40.79
C SER A 3 5.70 20.59 39.47
N ASN A 4 6.37 19.44 39.55
CA ASN A 4 6.41 18.44 38.48
C ASN A 4 4.97 17.95 38.27
N ARG A 5 4.23 18.54 37.34
CA ARG A 5 3.02 17.94 36.79
C ARG A 5 3.46 16.89 35.79
N ASN A 6 3.64 15.65 36.24
CA ASN A 6 3.51 14.47 35.39
C ASN A 6 2.08 14.46 34.86
N GLN A 7 1.85 15.12 33.71
CA GLN A 7 0.67 14.87 32.90
C GLN A 7 0.85 13.48 32.30
N THR A 8 0.34 12.47 32.97
CA THR A 8 -0.02 11.22 32.37
C THR A 8 -1.02 11.60 31.27
N GLN A 9 -0.55 11.68 30.02
CA GLN A 9 -1.44 11.85 28.86
C GLN A 9 -2.37 10.64 28.87
N LEU A 10 -3.60 10.83 29.34
CA LEU A 10 -4.67 9.84 29.22
C LEU A 10 -4.82 9.59 27.73
N THR A 11 -4.40 8.43 27.28
CA THR A 11 -4.69 7.97 25.92
C THR A 11 -6.20 7.88 25.78
N ALA A 12 -6.77 8.55 24.80
CA ALA A 12 -8.19 8.43 24.51
C ALA A 12 -8.55 6.94 24.31
N PRO A 13 -9.76 6.51 24.69
CA PRO A 13 -10.16 5.11 24.51
C PRO A 13 -10.06 4.68 23.04
N PRO A 14 -9.83 3.38 22.77
CA PRO A 14 -9.77 2.88 21.42
C PRO A 14 -11.10 3.04 20.69
N VAL A 15 -11.03 3.20 19.38
CA VAL A 15 -12.23 3.19 18.53
C VAL A 15 -12.74 1.75 18.44
N PRO A 16 -14.05 1.51 18.64
CA PRO A 16 -14.60 0.16 18.57
C PRO A 16 -14.54 -0.40 17.15
N PHE A 17 -14.31 -1.70 17.04
CA PHE A 17 -14.46 -2.43 15.77
C PHE A 17 -15.96 -2.60 15.44
N ALA A 18 -16.29 -2.65 14.16
CA ALA A 18 -17.63 -3.05 13.74
C ALA A 18 -17.91 -4.49 14.21
N PRO A 19 -19.12 -4.82 14.68
CA PRO A 19 -19.41 -6.13 15.25
C PRO A 19 -19.07 -7.30 14.28
N GLU A 20 -19.40 -7.16 13.00
CA GLU A 20 -19.07 -8.16 11.96
C GLU A 20 -17.57 -8.34 11.74
N LEU A 21 -16.77 -7.29 11.93
CA LEU A 21 -15.32 -7.32 11.82
C LEU A 21 -14.66 -7.84 13.11
N ASN A 22 -15.26 -7.59 14.25
CA ASN A 22 -14.73 -8.07 15.54
C ASN A 22 -14.74 -9.61 15.60
N ALA A 23 -15.78 -10.26 15.06
CA ALA A 23 -15.84 -11.71 15.00
C ALA A 23 -14.69 -12.30 14.18
N GLU A 24 -14.31 -11.67 13.08
CA GLU A 24 -13.15 -12.11 12.28
C GLU A 24 -11.82 -11.85 13.00
N LEU A 25 -11.68 -10.73 13.74
CA LEU A 25 -10.49 -10.49 14.55
C LEU A 25 -10.31 -11.54 15.66
N GLU A 26 -11.38 -12.01 16.29
CA GLU A 26 -11.33 -13.09 17.26
C GLU A 26 -10.82 -14.40 16.64
N ASN A 27 -11.19 -14.69 15.38
CA ASN A 27 -10.69 -15.83 14.63
C ASN A 27 -9.21 -15.69 14.23
N LEU A 28 -8.75 -14.45 13.95
CA LEU A 28 -7.36 -14.16 13.57
C LEU A 28 -6.38 -14.20 14.76
N GLY A 29 -6.88 -14.09 16.00
CA GLY A 29 -6.04 -14.03 17.20
C GLY A 29 -5.50 -12.64 17.50
N ALA A 30 -4.62 -12.57 18.48
CA ALA A 30 -4.05 -11.30 18.96
C ALA A 30 -3.07 -10.68 17.94
N PRO A 31 -2.88 -9.34 17.95
CA PRO A 31 -1.98 -8.66 16.99
C PRO A 31 -0.57 -9.24 16.93
N GLN A 32 0.00 -9.67 18.04
CA GLN A 32 1.32 -10.30 18.12
C GLN A 32 1.40 -11.67 17.43
N GLU A 33 0.27 -12.29 17.12
CA GLU A 33 0.23 -13.54 16.37
C GLU A 33 0.22 -13.29 14.85
N ASN A 34 -0.18 -12.08 14.46
CA ASN A 34 -0.34 -11.67 13.07
C ASN A 34 0.79 -10.77 12.55
N ALA A 35 1.63 -10.22 13.42
CA ALA A 35 2.75 -9.36 13.08
C ALA A 35 3.99 -9.70 13.93
N PRO A 36 5.22 -9.45 13.43
CA PRO A 36 6.43 -9.69 14.20
C PRO A 36 6.52 -8.72 15.38
N THR A 37 7.01 -9.20 16.51
CA THR A 37 7.18 -8.43 17.75
C THR A 37 8.61 -7.95 17.96
N SER A 38 9.57 -8.57 17.27
CA SER A 38 10.99 -8.24 17.31
C SER A 38 11.63 -8.43 15.93
N ALA A 39 12.85 -7.93 15.75
CA ALA A 39 13.61 -8.13 14.52
C ALA A 39 13.89 -9.62 14.25
N ASP A 40 14.11 -10.41 15.30
CA ASP A 40 14.38 -11.85 15.20
C ASP A 40 13.16 -12.66 14.71
N ASP A 41 11.94 -12.11 14.86
CA ASP A 41 10.72 -12.74 14.38
C ASP A 41 10.48 -12.53 12.88
N ILE A 42 11.11 -11.50 12.27
CA ILE A 42 10.86 -11.11 10.88
C ILE A 42 11.05 -12.28 9.90
N PRO A 43 12.13 -13.07 9.94
CA PRO A 43 12.30 -14.15 8.98
C PRO A 43 11.20 -15.22 9.05
N ARG A 44 10.78 -15.60 10.26
CA ARG A 44 9.68 -16.55 10.47
C ARG A 44 8.35 -16.00 9.96
N TRP A 45 8.04 -14.76 10.32
CA TRP A 45 6.80 -14.09 9.87
C TRP A 45 6.76 -13.92 8.35
N ARG A 46 7.88 -13.54 7.73
CA ARG A 46 8.03 -13.44 6.29
C ARG A 46 7.77 -14.76 5.59
N ALA A 47 8.30 -15.86 6.11
CA ALA A 47 8.05 -17.21 5.60
C ALA A 47 6.55 -17.56 5.69
N GLN A 48 5.86 -17.22 6.78
CA GLN A 48 4.42 -17.43 6.92
C GLN A 48 3.60 -16.62 5.91
N LEU A 49 3.97 -15.37 5.64
CA LEU A 49 3.30 -14.56 4.59
C LEU A 49 3.47 -15.20 3.22
N THR A 50 4.67 -15.63 2.87
CA THR A 50 4.97 -16.26 1.58
C THR A 50 4.17 -17.53 1.33
N THR A 51 3.80 -18.28 2.38
CA THR A 51 2.91 -19.45 2.20
C THR A 51 1.50 -19.11 1.78
N LYS A 52 1.08 -17.87 1.95
CA LYS A 52 -0.24 -17.35 1.54
C LYS A 52 -0.22 -16.73 0.14
N ASP A 53 0.95 -16.52 -0.43
CA ASP A 53 1.08 -15.96 -1.77
C ASP A 53 0.63 -16.99 -2.82
N PRO A 54 -0.15 -16.58 -3.82
CA PRO A 54 -0.59 -17.48 -4.87
C PRO A 54 0.61 -17.94 -5.72
N SER A 55 0.57 -19.20 -6.14
CA SER A 55 1.48 -19.70 -7.16
C SER A 55 1.21 -19.06 -8.52
N LEU A 56 2.16 -19.13 -9.45
CA LEU A 56 1.93 -18.64 -10.83
C LEU A 56 0.77 -19.38 -11.51
N LYS A 57 0.58 -20.67 -11.19
CA LYS A 57 -0.54 -21.46 -11.71
C LYS A 57 -1.90 -20.94 -11.22
N GLU A 58 -1.99 -20.57 -9.96
CA GLU A 58 -3.21 -19.97 -9.38
C GLU A 58 -3.48 -18.60 -9.97
N LEU A 59 -2.45 -17.78 -10.19
CA LEU A 59 -2.59 -16.49 -10.86
C LEU A 59 -2.99 -16.63 -12.33
N HIS A 60 -2.56 -17.70 -13.00
CA HIS A 60 -2.94 -18.00 -14.37
C HIS A 60 -4.44 -18.34 -14.51
N ASP A 61 -5.06 -18.79 -13.45
CA ASP A 61 -6.48 -19.11 -13.30
C ASP A 61 -7.07 -19.77 -14.58
N HIS A 62 -6.65 -21.02 -14.86
CA HIS A 62 -7.08 -21.78 -16.02
C HIS A 62 -6.98 -21.08 -17.37
N GLY A 63 -6.06 -20.12 -17.50
CA GLY A 63 -5.81 -19.38 -18.74
C GLY A 63 -6.58 -18.07 -18.86
N ARG A 64 -7.24 -17.61 -17.78
CA ARG A 64 -7.90 -16.28 -17.74
C ARG A 64 -6.90 -15.15 -17.81
N PHE A 65 -5.70 -15.36 -17.26
CA PHE A 65 -4.64 -14.36 -17.24
C PHE A 65 -3.36 -14.86 -17.88
N GLU A 66 -2.72 -14.01 -18.67
CA GLU A 66 -1.33 -14.19 -19.09
C GLU A 66 -0.43 -13.67 -17.97
N ILE A 67 0.50 -14.53 -17.52
CA ILE A 67 1.43 -14.21 -16.43
C ILE A 67 2.86 -14.32 -16.95
N GLN A 68 3.68 -13.30 -16.71
CA GLN A 68 5.10 -13.29 -17.06
C GLN A 68 5.92 -12.66 -15.93
N GLU A 69 7.13 -13.16 -15.75
CA GLU A 69 8.09 -12.59 -14.80
C GLU A 69 9.22 -11.91 -15.58
N PHE A 70 9.60 -10.72 -15.17
CA PHE A 70 10.67 -9.93 -15.75
C PHE A 70 11.66 -9.49 -14.69
N LEU A 71 12.88 -9.19 -15.13
CA LEU A 71 13.90 -8.54 -14.33
C LEU A 71 14.17 -7.15 -14.92
N ALA A 72 13.89 -6.13 -14.16
CA ALA A 72 14.26 -4.76 -14.51
C ALA A 72 15.66 -4.47 -13.96
N PRO A 73 16.55 -3.79 -14.69
CA PRO A 73 17.83 -3.36 -14.14
C PRO A 73 17.61 -2.55 -12.86
N GLY A 74 18.27 -2.99 -11.77
CA GLY A 74 18.23 -2.29 -10.50
C GLY A 74 18.93 -0.92 -10.56
N PRO A 75 18.76 -0.07 -9.54
CA PRO A 75 19.55 1.16 -9.42
C PRO A 75 21.05 0.83 -9.37
N ASP A 76 21.91 1.82 -9.66
CA ASP A 76 23.36 1.64 -9.80
C ASP A 76 23.97 0.73 -8.73
N GLY A 77 24.52 -0.41 -9.17
CA GLY A 77 25.16 -1.41 -8.31
C GLY A 77 24.20 -2.30 -7.49
N ALA A 78 22.89 -2.15 -7.62
CA ALA A 78 21.90 -2.99 -6.96
C ALA A 78 21.52 -4.20 -7.84
N PRO A 79 20.98 -5.28 -7.24
CA PRO A 79 20.41 -6.41 -7.99
C PRO A 79 19.25 -5.97 -8.89
N ASP A 80 19.00 -6.75 -9.93
CA ASP A 80 17.82 -6.58 -10.77
C ASP A 80 16.53 -6.72 -9.94
N VAL A 81 15.52 -5.92 -10.30
CA VAL A 81 14.22 -5.87 -9.63
C VAL A 81 13.26 -6.85 -10.32
N SER A 82 12.73 -7.79 -9.55
CA SER A 82 11.71 -8.72 -10.04
C SER A 82 10.38 -8.01 -10.26
N LEU A 83 9.81 -8.17 -11.45
CA LEU A 83 8.50 -7.65 -11.83
C LEU A 83 7.61 -8.82 -12.26
N LEU A 84 6.42 -8.89 -11.67
CA LEU A 84 5.37 -9.81 -12.09
C LEU A 84 4.38 -9.06 -12.97
N PHE A 85 4.32 -9.43 -14.24
CA PHE A 85 3.35 -8.91 -15.20
C PHE A 85 2.17 -9.87 -15.31
N ALA A 86 0.97 -9.31 -15.32
CA ALA A 86 -0.27 -10.04 -15.56
C ALA A 86 -1.24 -9.22 -16.41
N ARG A 87 -2.01 -9.88 -17.27
CA ARG A 87 -3.13 -9.24 -17.99
C ARG A 87 -4.21 -10.25 -18.32
N PRO A 88 -5.49 -9.83 -18.48
CA PRO A 88 -6.54 -10.70 -19.01
C PRO A 88 -6.17 -11.25 -20.38
N THR A 89 -6.41 -12.55 -20.60
CA THR A 89 -6.14 -13.23 -21.87
C THR A 89 -7.06 -12.67 -22.97
N GLY A 90 -6.49 -12.50 -24.17
CA GLY A 90 -7.25 -11.99 -25.32
C GLY A 90 -7.40 -10.48 -25.40
N LEU A 91 -6.76 -9.74 -24.51
CA LEU A 91 -6.76 -8.29 -24.56
C LEU A 91 -5.91 -7.78 -25.74
N CYS A 92 -6.58 -7.27 -26.78
CA CYS A 92 -5.93 -6.93 -28.07
C CYS A 92 -5.48 -5.47 -28.19
N GLN A 93 -5.85 -4.60 -27.26
CA GLN A 93 -5.53 -3.18 -27.27
C GLN A 93 -4.47 -2.81 -26.23
N GLN A 94 -3.84 -1.64 -26.39
CA GLN A 94 -2.99 -1.09 -25.35
C GLN A 94 -3.81 -0.82 -24.09
N ALA A 95 -3.57 -1.62 -23.05
CA ALA A 95 -4.31 -1.55 -21.80
C ALA A 95 -3.74 -0.48 -20.88
N PRO A 96 -4.58 0.22 -20.09
CA PRO A 96 -4.10 0.91 -18.89
C PRO A 96 -3.43 -0.11 -17.97
N VAL A 97 -2.53 0.34 -17.11
CA VAL A 97 -1.76 -0.56 -16.27
C VAL A 97 -1.79 -0.14 -14.80
N ILE A 98 -2.10 -1.09 -13.94
CA ILE A 98 -1.87 -0.97 -12.50
C ILE A 98 -0.40 -1.27 -12.24
N TYR A 99 0.29 -0.33 -11.61
CA TYR A 99 1.64 -0.50 -11.06
C TYR A 99 1.52 -0.71 -9.55
N HIS A 100 1.70 -1.96 -9.12
CA HIS A 100 1.37 -2.41 -7.78
C HIS A 100 2.61 -2.55 -6.89
N MET A 101 2.54 -1.98 -5.68
CA MET A 101 3.46 -2.16 -4.57
C MET A 101 2.75 -2.91 -3.43
N HIS A 102 3.26 -4.07 -3.05
CA HIS A 102 2.63 -4.90 -2.02
C HIS A 102 2.80 -4.34 -0.61
N GLY A 103 1.92 -4.76 0.31
CA GLY A 103 2.04 -4.46 1.75
C GLY A 103 3.07 -5.36 2.46
N GLY A 104 3.10 -5.28 3.79
CA GLY A 104 4.00 -6.08 4.62
C GLY A 104 5.01 -5.26 5.43
N GLY A 105 4.67 -4.03 5.82
CA GLY A 105 5.45 -3.21 6.77
C GLY A 105 6.87 -2.87 6.33
N MET A 106 7.17 -2.91 5.03
CA MET A 106 8.52 -2.81 4.43
C MET A 106 9.44 -4.01 4.77
N ILE A 107 8.94 -4.99 5.53
CA ILE A 107 9.73 -6.12 6.06
C ILE A 107 9.25 -7.48 5.57
N GLY A 108 8.15 -7.55 4.82
CA GLY A 108 7.58 -8.79 4.29
C GLY A 108 6.72 -8.58 3.07
N GLY A 109 6.16 -9.66 2.54
CA GLY A 109 5.39 -9.68 1.30
C GLY A 109 6.24 -9.97 0.06
N SER A 110 5.59 -10.10 -1.09
CA SER A 110 6.22 -10.32 -2.39
C SER A 110 5.38 -9.68 -3.50
N ASN A 111 5.89 -9.69 -4.74
CA ASN A 111 5.14 -9.23 -5.91
C ASN A 111 3.89 -10.09 -6.25
N ARG A 112 3.61 -11.15 -5.47
CA ARG A 112 2.40 -11.97 -5.60
C ARG A 112 1.34 -11.64 -4.55
N THR A 113 1.74 -10.96 -3.47
CA THR A 113 0.85 -10.61 -2.35
C THR A 113 -0.29 -9.72 -2.85
N GLY A 114 -1.54 -10.14 -2.64
CA GLY A 114 -2.74 -9.39 -3.04
C GLY A 114 -3.10 -9.46 -4.54
N MET A 115 -2.30 -10.14 -5.37
CA MET A 115 -2.49 -10.17 -6.82
C MET A 115 -3.82 -10.79 -7.24
N GLN A 116 -4.31 -11.85 -6.57
CA GLN A 116 -5.61 -12.44 -6.91
C GLN A 116 -6.74 -11.42 -6.84
N THR A 117 -6.82 -10.65 -5.77
CA THR A 117 -7.83 -9.59 -5.62
C THR A 117 -7.71 -8.55 -6.73
N ILE A 118 -6.51 -8.08 -7.03
CA ILE A 118 -6.29 -7.08 -8.09
C ILE A 118 -6.70 -7.63 -9.46
N LEU A 119 -6.36 -8.88 -9.76
CA LEU A 119 -6.68 -9.50 -11.04
C LEU A 119 -8.18 -9.66 -11.25
N HIS A 120 -8.89 -10.22 -10.27
CA HIS A 120 -10.32 -10.52 -10.41
C HIS A 120 -11.22 -9.30 -10.22
N GLU A 121 -10.87 -8.40 -9.30
CA GLU A 121 -11.77 -7.29 -8.99
C GLU A 121 -11.54 -6.05 -9.86
N TRP A 122 -10.31 -5.89 -10.40
CA TRP A 122 -9.98 -4.68 -11.16
C TRP A 122 -9.44 -4.98 -12.55
N ALA A 123 -8.45 -5.87 -12.68
CA ALA A 123 -7.78 -6.07 -13.96
C ALA A 123 -8.74 -6.66 -15.01
N GLU A 124 -9.45 -7.72 -14.67
CA GLU A 124 -10.38 -8.36 -15.60
C GLU A 124 -11.59 -7.47 -15.95
N PRO A 125 -12.39 -6.94 -15.00
CA PRO A 125 -13.58 -6.16 -15.34
C PRO A 125 -13.28 -4.80 -15.97
N LEU A 126 -12.06 -4.25 -15.75
CA LEU A 126 -11.65 -2.97 -16.32
C LEU A 126 -10.66 -3.11 -17.49
N GLU A 127 -10.33 -4.36 -17.89
CA GLU A 127 -9.38 -4.68 -18.95
C GLU A 127 -8.01 -4.00 -18.73
N LEU A 128 -7.45 -4.15 -17.53
CA LEU A 128 -6.17 -3.58 -17.13
C LEU A 128 -5.07 -4.64 -17.17
N ALA A 129 -3.86 -4.22 -17.55
CA ALA A 129 -2.67 -4.97 -17.18
C ALA A 129 -2.25 -4.63 -15.75
N VAL A 130 -1.42 -5.49 -15.17
CA VAL A 130 -0.85 -5.30 -13.83
C VAL A 130 0.65 -5.55 -13.90
N VAL A 131 1.45 -4.67 -13.30
CA VAL A 131 2.87 -4.91 -13.00
C VAL A 131 3.05 -4.79 -11.50
N SER A 132 3.43 -5.88 -10.84
CA SER A 132 3.69 -5.91 -9.40
C SER A 132 5.18 -6.01 -9.12
N VAL A 133 5.68 -5.19 -8.21
CA VAL A 133 7.11 -5.01 -7.93
C VAL A 133 7.54 -5.86 -6.75
N GLY A 134 8.57 -6.72 -6.95
CA GLY A 134 9.28 -7.41 -5.89
C GLY A 134 10.42 -6.55 -5.36
N TYR A 135 10.12 -5.51 -4.63
CA TYR A 135 11.10 -4.59 -4.06
C TYR A 135 11.88 -5.24 -2.90
N ARG A 136 13.11 -4.79 -2.68
CA ARG A 136 13.96 -5.27 -1.58
C ARG A 136 13.40 -4.88 -0.22
N LEU A 137 13.48 -5.79 0.73
CA LEU A 137 12.89 -5.67 2.05
C LEU A 137 13.92 -5.28 3.11
N ALA A 138 13.49 -4.52 4.09
CA ALA A 138 14.22 -4.24 5.32
C ALA A 138 14.08 -5.44 6.29
N PRO A 139 14.99 -5.62 7.24
CA PRO A 139 16.18 -4.78 7.54
C PRO A 139 17.38 -5.03 6.65
N GLU A 140 17.40 -6.10 5.82
CA GLU A 140 18.55 -6.47 4.99
C GLU A 140 18.88 -5.38 3.96
N HIS A 141 17.84 -4.70 3.48
CA HIS A 141 17.93 -3.61 2.53
C HIS A 141 17.13 -2.40 3.04
N PRO A 142 17.73 -1.57 3.93
CA PRO A 142 17.07 -0.40 4.47
C PRO A 142 16.82 0.67 3.39
N TYR A 143 16.16 1.76 3.78
CA TYR A 143 16.01 2.93 2.92
C TYR A 143 17.38 3.35 2.32
N PRO A 144 17.45 3.66 0.99
CA PRO A 144 16.34 3.86 0.07
C PRO A 144 15.99 2.65 -0.83
N ALA A 145 16.41 1.42 -0.50
CA ALA A 145 16.37 0.29 -1.41
C ALA A 145 14.98 0.05 -2.02
N ALA A 146 13.93 -0.05 -1.19
CA ALA A 146 12.58 -0.38 -1.67
C ALA A 146 12.01 0.66 -2.65
N ILE A 147 12.14 1.95 -2.34
CA ILE A 147 11.59 3.01 -3.19
C ILE A 147 12.39 3.18 -4.49
N GLU A 148 13.70 2.99 -4.47
CA GLU A 148 14.52 3.02 -5.67
C GLU A 148 14.22 1.83 -6.58
N ASP A 149 13.94 0.64 -6.04
CA ASP A 149 13.48 -0.52 -6.81
C ASP A 149 12.11 -0.24 -7.46
N CYS A 150 11.17 0.34 -6.72
CA CYS A 150 9.87 0.74 -7.26
C CYS A 150 10.03 1.75 -8.41
N TYR A 151 10.94 2.71 -8.27
CA TYR A 151 11.19 3.69 -9.33
C TYR A 151 11.89 3.08 -10.55
N ALA A 152 12.87 2.19 -10.34
CA ALA A 152 13.54 1.45 -11.41
C ALA A 152 12.55 0.59 -12.22
N GLY A 153 11.64 -0.11 -11.55
CA GLY A 153 10.57 -0.87 -12.20
C GLY A 153 9.60 0.02 -12.99
N LEU A 154 9.26 1.21 -12.49
CA LEU A 154 8.43 2.18 -13.21
C LEU A 154 9.12 2.70 -14.48
N LEU A 155 10.41 2.99 -14.41
CA LEU A 155 11.23 3.37 -15.57
C LEU A 155 11.29 2.24 -16.61
N TRP A 156 11.45 1.01 -16.14
CA TRP A 156 11.45 -0.18 -17.01
C TRP A 156 10.11 -0.37 -17.70
N LEU A 157 9.00 -0.29 -16.97
CA LEU A 157 7.65 -0.35 -17.52
C LEU A 157 7.44 0.68 -18.63
N ALA A 158 7.80 1.93 -18.38
CA ALA A 158 7.64 3.01 -19.37
C ALA A 158 8.43 2.76 -20.66
N ARG A 159 9.62 2.14 -20.57
CA ARG A 159 10.45 1.78 -21.73
C ARG A 159 9.91 0.58 -22.49
N HIS A 160 9.25 -0.37 -21.82
CA HIS A 160 8.77 -1.63 -22.41
C HIS A 160 7.26 -1.62 -22.69
N ALA A 161 6.57 -0.49 -22.48
CA ALA A 161 5.13 -0.38 -22.62
C ALA A 161 4.62 -0.88 -23.99
N GLY A 162 5.33 -0.57 -25.07
CA GLY A 162 4.98 -1.05 -26.42
C GLY A 162 5.07 -2.58 -26.56
N THR A 163 6.10 -3.20 -26.01
CA THR A 163 6.29 -4.66 -26.04
C THR A 163 5.25 -5.38 -25.18
N LEU A 164 4.85 -4.77 -24.06
CA LEU A 164 3.84 -5.31 -23.14
C LEU A 164 2.41 -5.00 -23.61
N SER A 165 2.23 -4.25 -24.68
CA SER A 165 0.92 -3.75 -25.14
C SER A 165 0.15 -3.01 -24.04
N VAL A 166 0.84 -2.13 -23.30
CA VAL A 166 0.25 -1.27 -22.27
C VAL A 166 0.41 0.21 -22.63
N ASP A 167 -0.51 1.02 -22.14
CA ASP A 167 -0.49 2.47 -22.33
C ASP A 167 0.33 3.14 -21.22
N ARG A 168 1.53 3.59 -21.54
CA ARG A 168 2.43 4.27 -20.60
C ARG A 168 1.91 5.59 -20.05
N GLN A 169 0.87 6.17 -20.66
CA GLN A 169 0.23 7.40 -20.19
C GLN A 169 -0.90 7.10 -19.19
N ARG A 170 -1.31 5.85 -19.09
CA ARG A 170 -2.41 5.41 -18.23
C ARG A 170 -1.91 4.43 -17.15
N VAL A 171 -0.83 4.81 -16.45
CA VAL A 171 -0.26 4.07 -15.32
C VAL A 171 -0.95 4.52 -14.03
N ILE A 172 -1.56 3.60 -13.30
CA ILE A 172 -2.18 3.83 -12.00
C ILE A 172 -1.31 3.17 -10.94
N ALA A 173 -0.71 3.96 -10.06
CA ALA A 173 0.07 3.44 -8.95
C ALA A 173 -0.85 3.00 -7.81
N VAL A 174 -0.68 1.77 -7.31
CA VAL A 174 -1.58 1.16 -6.33
C VAL A 174 -0.79 0.46 -5.24
N GLY A 175 -1.19 0.63 -3.99
CA GLY A 175 -0.60 -0.13 -2.90
C GLY A 175 -1.42 -0.06 -1.61
N GLY A 176 -1.27 -1.10 -0.79
CA GLY A 176 -1.85 -1.18 0.54
C GLY A 176 -0.78 -1.12 1.63
N SER A 177 -1.08 -0.50 2.77
CA SER A 177 -0.20 -0.48 3.93
C SER A 177 1.19 0.11 3.58
N ALA A 178 2.27 -0.64 3.79
CA ALA A 178 3.62 -0.26 3.34
C ALA A 178 3.66 0.04 1.83
N GLY A 179 2.99 -0.78 1.01
CA GLY A 179 2.85 -0.52 -0.43
C GLY A 179 2.11 0.79 -0.75
N GLY A 180 1.14 1.17 0.07
CA GLY A 180 0.48 2.48 -0.02
C GLY A 180 1.44 3.64 0.29
N GLY A 181 2.31 3.47 1.28
CA GLY A 181 3.39 4.41 1.58
C GLY A 181 4.38 4.53 0.42
N LEU A 182 4.80 3.40 -0.17
CA LEU A 182 5.65 3.39 -1.37
C LEU A 182 4.95 4.01 -2.58
N THR A 183 3.64 3.82 -2.73
CA THR A 183 2.85 4.46 -3.81
C THR A 183 2.88 5.97 -3.69
N ALA A 184 2.63 6.51 -2.49
CA ALA A 184 2.70 7.94 -2.24
C ALA A 184 4.12 8.50 -2.45
N ALA A 185 5.14 7.79 -1.97
CA ALA A 185 6.55 8.15 -2.16
C ALA A 185 6.96 8.10 -3.64
N LEU A 186 6.47 7.09 -4.39
CA LEU A 186 6.72 6.95 -5.83
C LEU A 186 6.12 8.10 -6.63
N ALA A 187 4.90 8.55 -6.28
CA ALA A 187 4.27 9.70 -6.91
C ALA A 187 5.08 10.98 -6.68
N LEU A 188 5.58 11.20 -5.46
CA LEU A 188 6.49 12.29 -5.13
C LEU A 188 7.80 12.20 -5.92
N MET A 189 8.43 11.03 -5.95
CA MET A 189 9.69 10.82 -6.65
C MET A 189 9.56 10.97 -8.17
N ALA A 190 8.49 10.46 -8.76
CA ALA A 190 8.21 10.60 -10.19
C ALA A 190 8.01 12.08 -10.58
N ARG A 191 7.27 12.85 -9.77
CA ARG A 191 7.13 14.30 -9.95
C ARG A 191 8.48 15.02 -9.90
N ASP A 192 9.24 14.80 -8.83
CA ASP A 192 10.46 15.55 -8.53
C ASP A 192 11.59 15.21 -9.52
N ARG A 193 11.66 13.96 -9.95
CA ARG A 193 12.63 13.49 -10.96
C ARG A 193 12.16 13.72 -12.40
N LYS A 194 10.95 14.27 -12.61
CA LYS A 194 10.35 14.42 -13.94
C LYS A 194 10.33 13.10 -14.71
N GLY A 195 10.00 12.03 -14.00
CA GLY A 195 9.97 10.66 -14.49
C GLY A 195 8.68 10.32 -15.26
N PRO A 196 8.37 9.02 -15.44
CA PRO A 196 7.16 8.60 -16.10
C PRO A 196 5.91 9.13 -15.38
N GLY A 197 4.91 9.56 -16.15
CA GLY A 197 3.64 10.05 -15.62
C GLY A 197 2.86 8.95 -14.90
N ILE A 198 2.18 9.32 -13.84
CA ILE A 198 1.23 8.49 -13.10
C ILE A 198 -0.14 9.13 -13.24
N LEU A 199 -1.12 8.38 -13.77
CA LEU A 199 -2.48 8.86 -14.00
C LEU A 199 -3.26 9.09 -12.70
N GLY A 200 -3.01 8.25 -11.69
CA GLY A 200 -3.63 8.34 -10.37
C GLY A 200 -2.92 7.43 -9.37
N GLN A 201 -3.15 7.69 -8.08
CA GLN A 201 -2.58 6.92 -6.97
C GLN A 201 -3.69 6.39 -6.06
N LEU A 202 -3.75 5.07 -5.83
CA LEU A 202 -4.72 4.43 -4.96
C LEU A 202 -4.00 3.88 -3.74
N LEU A 203 -4.27 4.50 -2.59
CA LEU A 203 -3.58 4.32 -1.32
C LEU A 203 -4.53 3.65 -0.31
N MET A 204 -4.40 2.35 -0.11
CA MET A 204 -5.21 1.60 0.85
C MET A 204 -4.51 1.53 2.21
N CYS A 205 -5.11 2.09 3.25
CA CYS A 205 -4.53 2.16 4.60
C CYS A 205 -3.01 2.44 4.59
N PRO A 206 -2.54 3.50 3.89
CA PRO A 206 -1.12 3.69 3.63
C PRO A 206 -0.31 4.01 4.88
N MET A 207 0.89 3.40 4.98
CA MET A 207 1.90 3.65 6.00
C MET A 207 2.72 4.89 5.60
N LEU A 208 2.40 6.08 6.12
CA LEU A 208 2.91 7.35 5.64
C LEU A 208 3.88 8.07 6.59
N ASP A 209 3.75 7.85 7.91
CA ASP A 209 4.42 8.64 8.93
C ASP A 209 5.27 7.80 9.88
N ASP A 210 6.59 7.93 9.75
CA ASP A 210 7.57 7.20 10.56
C ASP A 210 7.58 7.61 12.05
N ARG A 211 7.04 8.78 12.39
CA ARG A 211 6.93 9.24 13.78
C ARG A 211 6.04 8.32 14.63
N ASN A 212 5.04 7.71 14.00
CA ASN A 212 4.16 6.73 14.64
C ASN A 212 3.56 7.24 15.96
N ASP A 213 3.20 8.53 16.02
CA ASP A 213 2.80 9.23 17.23
C ASP A 213 1.42 9.90 17.11
N SER A 214 0.67 9.59 16.06
CA SER A 214 -0.70 10.06 15.88
C SER A 214 -1.63 9.61 17.01
N PRO A 215 -2.73 10.31 17.27
CA PRO A 215 -3.75 9.84 18.21
C PRO A 215 -4.25 8.44 17.90
N SER A 216 -4.52 8.11 16.60
CA SER A 216 -4.94 6.77 16.20
C SER A 216 -3.90 5.70 16.51
N ALA A 217 -2.62 5.95 16.24
CA ALA A 217 -1.55 5.03 16.57
C ALA A 217 -1.48 4.70 18.06
N ARG A 218 -1.70 5.72 18.91
CA ARG A 218 -1.72 5.53 20.37
C ARG A 218 -2.98 4.80 20.85
N GLN A 219 -4.16 5.16 20.32
CA GLN A 219 -5.45 4.56 20.67
C GLN A 219 -5.49 3.06 20.36
N MET A 220 -4.93 2.65 19.23
CA MET A 220 -5.02 1.29 18.72
C MET A 220 -3.80 0.42 19.11
N THR A 221 -2.96 0.88 20.05
CA THR A 221 -1.82 0.09 20.52
C THR A 221 -2.28 -1.24 21.16
N GLY A 222 -1.80 -2.36 20.63
CA GLY A 222 -2.15 -3.71 21.07
C GLY A 222 -3.49 -4.23 20.52
N LEU A 223 -4.10 -3.54 19.56
CA LEU A 223 -5.40 -3.89 18.99
C LEU A 223 -5.32 -4.02 17.46
N GLY A 224 -6.23 -4.82 16.90
CA GLY A 224 -6.31 -5.05 15.45
C GLY A 224 -5.24 -6.00 14.93
N VAL A 225 -4.79 -5.80 13.68
CA VAL A 225 -3.84 -6.69 12.99
C VAL A 225 -2.43 -6.09 12.93
N TRP A 226 -2.33 -4.79 12.66
CA TRP A 226 -1.06 -4.05 12.59
C TRP A 226 -1.12 -2.87 13.55
N ASP A 227 -0.62 -3.08 14.75
CA ASP A 227 -0.65 -2.07 15.80
C ASP A 227 0.56 -1.13 15.76
N ARG A 228 0.59 -0.17 16.67
CA ARG A 228 1.69 0.78 16.83
C ARG A 228 3.05 0.11 17.06
N ARG A 229 3.09 -1.07 17.71
CA ARG A 229 4.35 -1.79 18.01
C ARG A 229 4.90 -2.43 16.76
N ALA A 230 4.07 -3.15 16.00
CA ALA A 230 4.44 -3.70 14.70
C ALA A 230 4.88 -2.59 13.73
N ASN A 231 4.15 -1.46 13.71
CA ASN A 231 4.50 -0.30 12.91
C ASN A 231 5.85 0.30 13.33
N SER A 232 6.12 0.36 14.63
CA SER A 232 7.43 0.80 15.14
C SER A 232 8.58 -0.10 14.68
N LEU A 233 8.35 -1.42 14.66
CA LEU A 233 9.34 -2.37 14.17
C LEU A 233 9.61 -2.19 12.67
N GLY A 234 8.56 -2.07 11.85
CA GLY A 234 8.69 -1.84 10.41
C GLY A 234 9.51 -0.58 10.10
N TRP A 235 9.15 0.55 10.73
CA TRP A 235 9.90 1.80 10.56
C TRP A 235 11.34 1.70 11.06
N THR A 236 11.59 1.00 12.19
CA THR A 236 12.95 0.81 12.69
C THR A 236 13.78 -0.07 11.76
N ALA A 237 13.18 -1.11 11.19
CA ALA A 237 13.86 -1.95 10.20
C ALA A 237 14.21 -1.15 8.93
N LEU A 238 13.31 -0.29 8.45
CA LEU A 238 13.51 0.53 7.25
C LEU A 238 14.55 1.62 7.44
N LEU A 239 14.51 2.36 8.56
CA LEU A 239 15.29 3.59 8.78
C LEU A 239 16.50 3.39 9.70
N GLY A 240 16.53 2.32 10.48
CA GLY A 240 17.60 2.07 11.44
C GLY A 240 17.74 3.22 12.44
N LYS A 241 18.97 3.65 12.65
CA LYS A 241 19.32 4.77 13.55
C LYS A 241 18.79 6.14 13.09
N ASP A 242 18.47 6.28 11.80
CA ASP A 242 18.00 7.55 11.24
C ASP A 242 16.52 7.83 11.53
N ARG A 243 15.80 6.86 12.10
CA ARG A 243 14.37 6.97 12.41
C ARG A 243 14.02 8.16 13.30
N GLU A 244 14.87 8.49 14.27
CA GLU A 244 14.65 9.60 15.20
C GLU A 244 15.16 10.93 14.64
N SER A 245 15.78 10.92 13.46
CA SER A 245 16.32 12.10 12.81
C SER A 245 15.20 12.99 12.24
N SER A 246 15.41 14.30 12.34
CA SER A 246 14.62 15.27 11.59
C SER A 246 14.87 15.22 10.07
N GLN A 247 15.89 14.50 9.63
CA GLN A 247 16.35 14.40 8.24
C GLN A 247 15.80 13.18 7.50
N VAL A 248 14.82 12.46 8.07
CA VAL A 248 14.17 11.37 7.34
C VAL A 248 13.56 11.89 6.05
N SER A 249 13.93 11.28 4.94
CA SER A 249 13.46 11.65 3.61
C SER A 249 11.96 11.44 3.47
N TYR A 250 11.27 12.35 2.78
CA TYR A 250 9.86 12.15 2.42
C TYR A 250 9.64 11.04 1.37
N TYR A 251 10.69 10.54 0.73
CA TYR A 251 10.60 9.30 -0.07
C TYR A 251 10.62 8.04 0.81
N ALA A 252 11.02 8.14 2.07
CA ALA A 252 10.81 7.08 3.05
C ALA A 252 9.45 7.19 3.71
N ALA A 253 9.04 8.41 4.10
CA ALA A 253 7.82 8.71 4.84
C ALA A 253 7.09 9.90 4.20
N ALA A 254 6.12 9.62 3.32
CA ALA A 254 5.46 10.63 2.49
C ALA A 254 4.77 11.76 3.29
N ALA A 255 4.36 11.49 4.54
CA ALA A 255 3.82 12.50 5.44
C ALA A 255 4.83 13.63 5.78
N ARG A 256 6.12 13.42 5.57
CA ARG A 256 7.17 14.44 5.79
C ARG A 256 7.34 15.41 4.61
N ALA A 257 6.77 15.13 3.44
CA ALA A 257 6.85 16.03 2.29
C ALA A 257 6.27 17.39 2.64
N ALA A 258 7.01 18.46 2.43
CA ALA A 258 6.54 19.83 2.68
C ALA A 258 5.55 20.27 1.59
N ASP A 259 5.78 19.86 0.35
CA ASP A 259 4.99 20.19 -0.84
C ASP A 259 4.32 18.94 -1.42
N LEU A 260 2.97 18.95 -1.47
CA LEU A 260 2.14 17.93 -2.10
C LEU A 260 1.44 18.44 -3.37
N SER A 261 1.88 19.57 -3.91
CA SER A 261 1.34 20.08 -5.17
C SER A 261 1.72 19.22 -6.37
N GLN A 262 0.96 19.30 -7.44
CA GLN A 262 1.20 18.60 -8.71
C GLN A 262 1.30 17.06 -8.59
N LEU A 263 0.75 16.49 -7.54
CA LEU A 263 0.59 15.05 -7.45
C LEU A 263 -0.58 14.57 -8.31
N PRO A 264 -0.55 13.33 -8.82
CA PRO A 264 -1.68 12.74 -9.52
C PRO A 264 -2.89 12.63 -8.58
N PRO A 265 -4.14 12.63 -9.12
CA PRO A 265 -5.33 12.38 -8.32
C PRO A 265 -5.15 11.19 -7.39
N ALA A 266 -5.56 11.35 -6.14
CA ALA A 266 -5.36 10.35 -5.09
C ALA A 266 -6.70 9.78 -4.59
N TYR A 267 -6.76 8.47 -4.42
CA TYR A 267 -7.72 7.82 -3.56
C TYR A 267 -7.01 7.38 -2.28
N VAL A 268 -7.57 7.72 -1.13
CA VAL A 268 -7.01 7.34 0.17
C VAL A 268 -8.13 6.74 1.00
N ASP A 269 -7.94 5.55 1.53
CA ASP A 269 -8.87 5.03 2.53
C ASP A 269 -8.16 4.33 3.69
N ALA A 270 -8.86 4.26 4.82
CA ALA A 270 -8.40 3.57 6.02
C ALA A 270 -9.58 3.16 6.90
N GLY A 271 -9.38 2.19 7.78
CA GLY A 271 -10.33 1.90 8.83
C GLY A 271 -10.34 3.00 9.91
N ALA A 272 -11.48 3.20 10.56
CA ALA A 272 -11.56 4.13 11.70
C ALA A 272 -10.85 3.58 12.94
N ALA A 273 -10.77 2.25 13.07
CA ALA A 273 -10.20 1.54 14.21
C ALA A 273 -8.83 0.94 13.85
N GLU A 274 -7.93 1.75 13.28
CA GLU A 274 -6.57 1.32 12.93
C GLU A 274 -5.51 2.38 13.22
N THR A 275 -4.25 1.96 13.16
CA THR A 275 -3.05 2.77 13.44
C THR A 275 -2.91 3.96 12.49
N PHE A 276 -3.19 3.79 11.19
CA PHE A 276 -2.89 4.76 10.13
C PHE A 276 -4.01 5.77 9.85
N ARG A 277 -5.15 5.68 10.49
CA ARG A 277 -6.31 6.57 10.27
C ARG A 277 -5.94 8.05 10.18
N ASP A 278 -5.25 8.55 11.20
CA ASP A 278 -5.03 10.00 11.31
C ASP A 278 -4.00 10.51 10.31
N GLU A 279 -2.96 9.73 9.99
CA GLU A 279 -1.97 10.10 8.97
C GLU A 279 -2.59 10.07 7.56
N CYS A 280 -3.52 9.15 7.28
CA CYS A 280 -4.29 9.11 6.03
C CYS A 280 -5.16 10.37 5.87
N ILE A 281 -5.89 10.76 6.93
CA ILE A 281 -6.71 11.97 6.94
C ILE A 281 -5.84 13.21 6.70
N GLN A 282 -4.72 13.31 7.41
CA GLN A 282 -3.79 14.43 7.25
C GLN A 282 -3.21 14.51 5.85
N TYR A 283 -2.82 13.39 5.28
CA TYR A 283 -2.21 13.35 3.95
C TYR A 283 -3.19 13.83 2.87
N ALA A 284 -4.43 13.31 2.86
CA ALA A 284 -5.47 13.77 1.96
C ALA A 284 -5.80 15.25 2.15
N THR A 285 -5.92 15.71 3.41
CA THR A 285 -6.15 17.14 3.72
C THR A 285 -5.04 18.03 3.16
N ARG A 286 -3.79 17.61 3.24
CA ARG A 286 -2.65 18.38 2.72
C ARG A 286 -2.57 18.37 1.20
N ILE A 287 -3.04 17.29 0.53
CA ILE A 287 -3.19 17.29 -0.94
C ILE A 287 -4.18 18.38 -1.36
N TRP A 288 -5.36 18.48 -0.71
CA TRP A 288 -6.34 19.53 -0.99
C TRP A 288 -5.78 20.94 -0.72
N GLN A 289 -5.08 21.11 0.39
CA GLN A 289 -4.43 22.39 0.75
C GLN A 289 -3.38 22.83 -0.28
N ALA A 290 -2.75 21.86 -0.95
CA ALA A 290 -1.79 22.09 -2.04
C ALA A 290 -2.47 22.28 -3.42
N GLY A 291 -3.81 22.30 -3.47
CA GLY A 291 -4.59 22.46 -4.72
C GLY A 291 -4.71 21.17 -5.54
N GLY A 292 -4.37 20.00 -4.95
CA GLY A 292 -4.50 18.69 -5.58
C GLY A 292 -5.89 18.09 -5.43
N ASP A 293 -6.13 16.98 -6.14
CA ASP A 293 -7.34 16.18 -6.09
C ASP A 293 -7.15 14.94 -5.23
N ALA A 294 -8.00 14.75 -4.22
CA ALA A 294 -8.01 13.56 -3.38
C ALA A 294 -9.43 13.14 -3.02
N GLU A 295 -9.68 11.84 -3.00
CA GLU A 295 -10.90 11.25 -2.45
C GLU A 295 -10.52 10.46 -1.20
N LEU A 296 -11.17 10.76 -0.06
CA LEU A 296 -10.87 10.16 1.24
C LEU A 296 -12.06 9.42 1.81
N HIS A 297 -11.84 8.17 2.26
CA HIS A 297 -12.82 7.38 2.98
C HIS A 297 -12.25 6.83 4.28
N ILE A 298 -12.99 7.01 5.38
CA ILE A 298 -12.67 6.41 6.68
C ILE A 298 -13.83 5.48 7.07
N TRP A 299 -13.53 4.18 7.07
CA TRP A 299 -14.51 3.12 7.24
C TRP A 299 -14.76 2.84 8.72
N SER A 300 -16.00 3.08 9.15
CA SER A 300 -16.39 2.92 10.56
C SER A 300 -16.11 1.51 11.07
N GLY A 301 -15.38 1.41 12.20
CA GLY A 301 -15.03 0.14 12.81
C GLY A 301 -14.05 -0.74 12.04
N GLY A 302 -13.55 -0.29 10.88
CA GLY A 302 -12.56 -1.00 10.09
C GLY A 302 -11.21 -1.08 10.81
N PHE A 303 -10.62 -2.27 10.89
CA PHE A 303 -9.24 -2.48 11.33
C PHE A 303 -8.30 -2.51 10.12
N HIS A 304 -6.98 -2.55 10.35
CA HIS A 304 -5.99 -2.55 9.27
C HIS A 304 -6.14 -3.78 8.35
N GLY A 305 -6.44 -3.57 7.07
CA GLY A 305 -6.65 -4.63 6.08
C GLY A 305 -7.99 -5.38 6.21
N PHE A 306 -8.98 -4.80 6.89
CA PHE A 306 -10.28 -5.42 7.16
C PHE A 306 -10.98 -5.95 5.90
N ASP A 307 -10.86 -5.25 4.79
CA ASP A 307 -11.52 -5.59 3.53
C ASP A 307 -10.94 -6.86 2.86
N GLN A 308 -9.69 -7.20 3.15
CA GLN A 308 -9.04 -8.42 2.69
C GLN A 308 -9.25 -9.58 3.66
N LEU A 309 -9.20 -9.29 4.96
CA LEU A 309 -9.29 -10.30 6.03
C LEU A 309 -10.73 -10.68 6.36
N ALA A 310 -11.68 -9.77 6.18
CA ALA A 310 -13.12 -9.99 6.36
C ALA A 310 -13.89 -9.62 5.08
N PRO A 311 -13.66 -10.28 3.93
CA PRO A 311 -14.19 -9.86 2.62
C PRO A 311 -15.70 -9.92 2.52
N HIS A 312 -16.36 -10.71 3.39
CA HIS A 312 -17.81 -10.88 3.41
C HIS A 312 -18.55 -9.84 4.24
N ALA A 313 -17.85 -9.04 5.06
CA ALA A 313 -18.44 -7.95 5.81
C ALA A 313 -19.02 -6.87 4.89
N GLU A 314 -20.14 -6.25 5.29
CA GLU A 314 -20.78 -5.22 4.47
C GLU A 314 -19.85 -4.04 4.22
N VAL A 315 -19.19 -3.54 5.28
CA VAL A 315 -18.24 -2.43 5.18
C VAL A 315 -17.06 -2.77 4.26
N SER A 316 -16.63 -4.04 4.22
CA SER A 316 -15.56 -4.51 3.33
C SER A 316 -15.98 -4.47 1.86
N ARG A 317 -17.20 -4.93 1.57
CA ARG A 317 -17.77 -4.86 0.21
C ARG A 317 -17.92 -3.41 -0.25
N ASP A 318 -18.35 -2.52 0.63
CA ASP A 318 -18.50 -1.10 0.31
C ASP A 318 -17.14 -0.44 0.03
N ALA A 319 -16.12 -0.75 0.80
CA ALA A 319 -14.76 -0.24 0.57
C ALA A 319 -14.25 -0.69 -0.80
N ARG A 320 -14.37 -1.99 -1.13
CA ARG A 320 -13.93 -2.55 -2.41
C ARG A 320 -14.71 -1.96 -3.59
N ARG A 321 -16.04 -1.83 -3.47
CA ARG A 321 -16.89 -1.19 -4.47
C ARG A 321 -16.53 0.27 -4.70
N THR A 322 -16.21 1.01 -3.65
CA THR A 322 -15.86 2.43 -3.74
C THR A 322 -14.52 2.63 -4.45
N ARG A 323 -13.50 1.79 -4.18
CA ARG A 323 -12.23 1.77 -4.92
C ARG A 323 -12.45 1.46 -6.42
N PHE A 324 -13.29 0.46 -6.71
CA PHE A 324 -13.65 0.11 -8.09
C PHE A 324 -14.31 1.29 -8.83
N ARG A 325 -15.26 1.97 -8.20
CA ARG A 325 -15.93 3.16 -8.77
C ARG A 325 -14.95 4.30 -9.03
N TRP A 326 -14.00 4.50 -8.13
CA TRP A 326 -12.95 5.50 -8.34
C TRP A 326 -12.07 5.16 -9.55
N LEU A 327 -11.65 3.90 -9.69
CA LEU A 327 -10.90 3.43 -10.86
C LEU A 327 -11.69 3.63 -12.16
N CYS A 328 -13.01 3.34 -12.16
CA CYS A 328 -13.87 3.60 -13.31
C CYS A 328 -13.89 5.08 -13.71
N ARG A 329 -14.05 5.98 -12.73
CA ARG A 329 -14.04 7.43 -12.99
C ARG A 329 -12.69 7.89 -13.52
N LEU A 330 -11.60 7.45 -12.91
CA LEU A 330 -10.24 7.80 -13.33
C LEU A 330 -9.96 7.34 -14.77
N LEU A 331 -10.46 6.18 -15.15
CA LEU A 331 -10.33 5.63 -16.48
C LEU A 331 -11.36 6.16 -17.50
N SER A 332 -12.26 7.07 -17.08
CA SER A 332 -13.37 7.58 -17.89
C SER A 332 -14.32 6.49 -18.38
N ARG A 333 -14.59 5.49 -17.53
CA ARG A 333 -15.47 4.36 -17.84
C ARG A 333 -16.80 4.49 -17.06
N GLU A 334 -17.87 4.04 -17.71
CA GLU A 334 -19.15 3.91 -17.03
C GLU A 334 -19.09 2.83 -15.95
N VAL A 335 -19.67 3.13 -14.78
CA VAL A 335 -19.78 2.16 -13.69
C VAL A 335 -20.83 1.13 -14.09
N ARG A 336 -20.41 -0.10 -14.37
CA ARG A 336 -21.34 -1.24 -14.48
C ARG A 336 -21.67 -1.67 -13.06
N GLU A 337 -22.93 -1.52 -12.65
CA GLU A 337 -23.40 -2.11 -11.41
C GLU A 337 -23.31 -3.63 -11.56
N ALA A 338 -22.59 -4.27 -10.68
CA ALA A 338 -22.63 -5.72 -10.57
C ALA A 338 -24.05 -6.10 -10.12
N ALA A 339 -24.76 -6.75 -11.00
CA ALA A 339 -26.09 -7.29 -10.76
C ALA A 339 -26.06 -8.40 -9.69
#